data_cf9b67c9962af73263320b7104aadc62
#
_entry.id   cf9b67c9962af73263320b7104aadc62
#
_cell.length_a   1.000
_cell.length_b   1.000
_cell.length_c   1.000
_cell.angle_alpha   90.00
_cell.angle_beta   90.00
_cell.angle_gamma   90.00
#
_symmetry.space_group_name_H-M   'P 1'
#
loop_
_entity.id
_entity.type
_entity.pdbx_description
1 polymer ?
#
loop_
_entity_poly.entity_id
_entity_poly.type
_entity_poly.pdbx_seq_one_letter_code
_entity_poly.pdbx_strand_id
1 'polypeptide(L)'
;MPTMSKRSLFFAGGAALLAAALPVAALAQVQPVRNRALFQVTDNDPARWNMILNNMINLKEGVGSEAVDIELVAFGPGIHMFKADSPVKHRIADALKSGVQVNACQNTMNGMKLTPADMQPEIGYVPSGVVEVMKKQQQGWAYIRS
;
A
#
# COMPACT_ATOMS: atom_id res chain seq x y z
N MET A 1 56.35 -61.86 -50.28
CA MET A 1 57.01 -61.44 -49.08
C MET A 1 56.39 -60.12 -48.62
N PRO A 2 55.78 -60.04 -47.50
CA PRO A 2 54.95 -58.91 -47.15
C PRO A 2 55.69 -57.87 -46.31
N THR A 3 55.46 -56.67 -46.65
CA THR A 3 55.95 -55.44 -45.90
C THR A 3 55.02 -55.08 -44.80
N MET A 4 55.56 -55.01 -43.56
CA MET A 4 54.82 -54.60 -42.39
C MET A 4 54.69 -53.03 -42.37
N SER A 5 53.45 -52.60 -42.32
CA SER A 5 53.13 -51.20 -42.12
C SER A 5 52.92 -50.89 -40.61
N LYS A 6 53.70 -50.00 -40.10
CA LYS A 6 53.55 -49.50 -38.71
C LYS A 6 52.44 -48.51 -38.65
N ARG A 7 51.35 -48.82 -37.93
CA ARG A 7 50.30 -47.86 -37.58
C ARG A 7 50.62 -47.21 -36.23
N SER A 8 50.91 -45.94 -36.27
CA SER A 8 51.05 -45.10 -35.08
C SER A 8 49.65 -44.72 -34.57
N LEU A 9 49.33 -45.12 -33.36
CA LEU A 9 48.16 -44.64 -32.64
C LEU A 9 48.48 -43.26 -32.00
N PHE A 10 47.81 -42.23 -32.46
CA PHE A 10 47.75 -40.96 -31.75
C PHE A 10 46.57 -40.99 -30.79
N PHE A 11 46.84 -41.01 -29.49
CA PHE A 11 45.87 -40.73 -28.45
C PHE A 11 45.72 -39.23 -28.35
N ALA A 12 44.60 -38.67 -28.85
CA ALA A 12 44.21 -37.32 -28.59
C ALA A 12 43.44 -37.31 -27.26
N GLY A 13 44.09 -36.86 -26.19
CA GLY A 13 43.46 -36.60 -24.90
C GLY A 13 42.58 -35.37 -24.99
N GLY A 14 41.28 -35.53 -25.05
CA GLY A 14 40.32 -34.43 -24.89
C GLY A 14 40.15 -34.08 -23.42
N ALA A 15 40.69 -32.96 -22.99
CA ALA A 15 40.37 -32.39 -21.69
C ALA A 15 39.00 -31.75 -21.75
N ALA A 16 38.00 -32.38 -21.17
CA ALA A 16 36.67 -31.82 -21.00
C ALA A 16 36.74 -30.79 -19.85
N LEU A 17 36.71 -29.53 -20.20
CA LEU A 17 36.51 -28.44 -19.23
C LEU A 17 35.03 -28.45 -18.79
N LEU A 18 34.76 -29.02 -17.62
CA LEU A 18 33.51 -28.85 -16.92
C LEU A 18 33.43 -27.42 -16.41
N ALA A 19 32.77 -26.56 -17.16
CA ALA A 19 32.38 -25.24 -16.68
C ALA A 19 31.29 -25.43 -15.59
N ALA A 20 31.69 -25.37 -14.34
CA ALA A 20 30.74 -25.33 -13.23
C ALA A 20 29.99 -23.99 -13.32
N ALA A 21 28.76 -24.02 -13.79
CA ALA A 21 27.81 -22.92 -13.71
C ALA A 21 27.48 -22.73 -12.22
N LEU A 22 28.10 -21.75 -11.59
CA LEU A 22 27.69 -21.31 -10.26
C LEU A 22 26.27 -20.76 -10.39
N PRO A 23 25.31 -21.19 -9.53
CA PRO A 23 24.00 -20.57 -9.51
C PRO A 23 24.21 -19.10 -9.11
N VAL A 24 23.85 -18.20 -9.99
CA VAL A 24 23.71 -16.79 -9.64
C VAL A 24 22.65 -16.75 -8.56
N ALA A 25 23.07 -16.70 -7.29
CA ALA A 25 22.15 -16.45 -6.19
C ALA A 25 21.44 -15.15 -6.54
N ALA A 26 20.14 -15.24 -6.84
CA ALA A 26 19.29 -14.10 -7.04
C ALA A 26 19.39 -13.29 -5.74
N LEU A 27 20.14 -12.20 -5.79
CA LEU A 27 20.10 -11.18 -4.74
C LEU A 27 18.66 -10.71 -4.70
N ALA A 28 17.89 -11.26 -3.77
CA ALA A 28 16.57 -10.76 -3.48
C ALA A 28 16.76 -9.29 -3.14
N GLN A 29 16.38 -8.43 -4.07
CA GLN A 29 16.37 -6.99 -3.82
C GLN A 29 15.41 -6.79 -2.66
N VAL A 30 15.96 -6.45 -1.50
CA VAL A 30 15.17 -6.02 -0.35
C VAL A 30 14.49 -4.72 -0.79
N GLN A 31 13.26 -4.84 -1.29
CA GLN A 31 12.44 -3.67 -1.58
C GLN A 31 12.29 -2.89 -0.26
N PRO A 32 12.53 -1.58 -0.26
CA PRO A 32 12.32 -0.80 0.94
C PRO A 32 10.88 -1.01 1.41
N VAL A 33 10.73 -1.40 2.68
CA VAL A 33 9.40 -1.62 3.27
C VAL A 33 8.67 -0.29 3.26
N ARG A 34 7.71 -0.14 2.34
CA ARG A 34 6.87 1.05 2.30
C ARG A 34 5.96 1.05 3.52
N ASN A 35 6.03 2.11 4.31
CA ASN A 35 5.14 2.28 5.45
C ASN A 35 3.69 2.39 4.98
N ARG A 36 2.76 1.80 5.72
CA ARG A 36 1.34 1.84 5.40
C ARG A 36 0.55 2.08 6.67
N ALA A 37 -0.26 3.10 6.69
CA ALA A 37 -1.04 3.50 7.86
C ALA A 37 -2.52 3.68 7.51
N LEU A 38 -3.38 3.12 8.33
CA LEU A 38 -4.83 3.23 8.25
C LEU A 38 -5.33 4.03 9.44
N PHE A 39 -5.99 5.15 9.15
CA PHE A 39 -6.69 5.97 10.13
C PHE A 39 -8.19 5.72 10.08
N GLN A 40 -8.81 5.49 11.23
CA GLN A 40 -10.24 5.28 11.37
C GLN A 40 -10.91 6.51 11.99
N VAL A 41 -12.06 6.89 11.43
CA VAL A 41 -12.91 7.96 11.97
C VAL A 41 -14.32 7.42 12.20
N THR A 42 -14.76 7.47 13.46
CA THR A 42 -16.11 7.04 13.85
C THR A 42 -16.88 8.10 14.65
N ASP A 43 -16.21 9.16 15.09
CA ASP A 43 -16.82 10.20 15.89
C ASP A 43 -17.25 11.41 15.04
N ASN A 44 -18.39 12.00 15.33
CA ASN A 44 -18.84 13.25 14.75
C ASN A 44 -18.31 14.42 15.61
N ASP A 45 -17.01 14.65 15.55
CA ASP A 45 -16.31 15.66 16.36
C ASP A 45 -15.24 16.38 15.53
N PRO A 46 -15.48 17.64 15.13
CA PRO A 46 -14.50 18.42 14.36
C PRO A 46 -13.13 18.59 15.03
N ALA A 47 -13.06 18.61 16.36
CA ALA A 47 -11.78 18.69 17.06
C ALA A 47 -10.96 17.40 16.85
N ARG A 48 -11.60 16.24 16.95
CA ARG A 48 -10.97 14.95 16.63
C ARG A 48 -10.58 14.84 15.17
N TRP A 49 -11.41 15.31 14.24
CA TRP A 49 -11.08 15.32 12.82
C TRP A 49 -9.81 16.12 12.52
N ASN A 50 -9.69 17.32 13.14
CA ASN A 50 -8.49 18.13 13.01
C ASN A 50 -7.26 17.44 13.60
N MET A 51 -7.39 16.76 14.74
CA MET A 51 -6.31 15.98 15.33
C MET A 51 -5.86 14.84 14.42
N ILE A 52 -6.79 14.09 13.85
CA ILE A 52 -6.49 13.00 12.89
C ILE A 52 -5.72 13.55 11.68
N LEU A 53 -6.18 14.64 11.09
CA LEU A 53 -5.52 15.27 9.95
C LEU A 53 -4.13 15.78 10.29
N ASN A 54 -3.92 16.32 11.50
CA ASN A 54 -2.60 16.69 11.98
C ASN A 54 -1.69 15.47 12.14
N ASN A 55 -2.21 14.37 12.70
CA ASN A 55 -1.45 13.13 12.89
C ASN A 55 -1.01 12.53 11.54
N MET A 56 -1.84 12.63 10.51
CA MET A 56 -1.47 12.18 9.16
C MET A 56 -0.32 13.02 8.57
N ILE A 57 -0.36 14.34 8.78
CA ILE A 57 0.73 15.24 8.36
C ILE A 57 2.02 14.89 9.12
N ASN A 58 1.95 14.80 10.45
CA ASN A 58 3.10 14.46 11.30
C ASN A 58 3.71 13.11 10.91
N LEU A 59 2.87 12.11 10.57
CA LEU A 59 3.36 10.82 10.10
C LEU A 59 4.15 10.96 8.80
N LYS A 60 3.61 11.70 7.82
CA LYS A 60 4.30 11.96 6.54
C LYS A 60 5.64 12.69 6.74
N GLU A 61 5.65 13.69 7.61
CA GLU A 61 6.86 14.44 7.93
C GLU A 61 7.91 13.57 8.65
N GLY A 62 7.45 12.72 9.57
CA GLY A 62 8.35 11.88 10.37
C GLY A 62 9.02 10.74 9.61
N VAL A 63 8.34 10.14 8.61
CA VAL A 63 8.87 9.00 7.84
C VAL A 63 9.28 9.35 6.41
N GLY A 64 9.00 10.57 5.98
CA GLY A 64 9.15 11.01 4.58
C GLY A 64 7.86 10.83 3.79
N SER A 65 7.41 11.89 3.13
CA SER A 65 6.10 11.94 2.45
C SER A 65 5.91 10.86 1.39
N GLU A 66 6.96 10.49 0.68
CA GLU A 66 6.95 9.45 -0.35
C GLU A 66 7.09 8.02 0.21
N ALA A 67 7.41 7.89 1.50
CA ALA A 67 7.71 6.62 2.14
C ALA A 67 6.50 5.98 2.86
N VAL A 68 5.31 6.60 2.77
CA VAL A 68 4.12 6.13 3.46
C VAL A 68 2.87 6.22 2.60
N ASP A 69 2.11 5.12 2.56
CA ASP A 69 0.74 5.10 2.07
C ASP A 69 -0.21 5.32 3.24
N ILE A 70 -1.13 6.25 3.11
CA ILE A 70 -2.13 6.53 4.14
C ILE A 70 -3.52 6.32 3.57
N GLU A 71 -4.35 5.62 4.34
CA GLU A 71 -5.79 5.56 4.12
C GLU A 71 -6.52 6.14 5.34
N LEU A 72 -7.52 6.96 5.06
CA LEU A 72 -8.46 7.51 6.03
C LEU A 72 -9.84 6.93 5.72
N VAL A 73 -10.38 6.12 6.62
CA VAL A 73 -11.69 5.50 6.46
C VAL A 73 -12.67 6.00 7.50
N ALA A 74 -13.85 6.44 7.06
CA ALA A 74 -14.92 6.91 7.96
C ALA A 74 -16.16 6.02 7.86
N PHE A 75 -16.74 5.68 9.01
CA PHE A 75 -18.01 4.99 9.13
C PHE A 75 -18.74 5.41 10.44
N GLY A 76 -20.00 5.00 10.57
CA GLY A 76 -20.84 5.51 11.65
C GLY A 76 -20.89 7.06 11.64
N PRO A 77 -21.01 7.70 12.80
CA PRO A 77 -21.05 9.18 12.86
C PRO A 77 -19.87 9.91 12.26
N GLY A 78 -18.71 9.25 12.12
CA GLY A 78 -17.52 9.82 11.48
C GLY A 78 -17.70 10.16 10.01
N ILE A 79 -18.72 9.59 9.36
CA ILE A 79 -19.03 9.87 7.95
C ILE A 79 -19.26 11.36 7.66
N HIS A 80 -19.70 12.12 8.68
CA HIS A 80 -19.92 13.56 8.57
C HIS A 80 -18.64 14.36 8.26
N MET A 81 -17.47 13.80 8.57
CA MET A 81 -16.18 14.39 8.18
C MET A 81 -16.05 14.55 6.66
N PHE A 82 -16.67 13.65 5.90
CA PHE A 82 -16.53 13.57 4.44
C PHE A 82 -17.67 14.20 3.65
N LYS A 83 -18.65 14.79 4.33
CA LYS A 83 -19.74 15.50 3.67
C LYS A 83 -19.25 16.78 2.98
N ALA A 84 -19.96 17.19 1.93
CA ALA A 84 -19.66 18.40 1.18
C ALA A 84 -19.70 19.69 2.03
N ASP A 85 -20.49 19.71 3.10
CA ASP A 85 -20.62 20.82 4.06
C ASP A 85 -19.70 20.69 5.29
N SER A 86 -18.79 19.69 5.31
CA SER A 86 -17.86 19.48 6.41
C SER A 86 -16.97 20.70 6.69
N PRO A 87 -16.77 21.09 7.96
CA PRO A 87 -15.89 22.21 8.32
C PRO A 87 -14.40 21.93 7.98
N VAL A 88 -14.03 20.66 7.77
CA VAL A 88 -12.65 20.28 7.41
C VAL A 88 -12.49 19.94 5.93
N LYS A 89 -13.48 20.23 5.10
CA LYS A 89 -13.49 19.87 3.67
C LYS A 89 -12.22 20.28 2.90
N HIS A 90 -11.68 21.46 3.17
CA HIS A 90 -10.46 21.92 2.51
C HIS A 90 -9.25 21.08 2.90
N ARG A 91 -9.16 20.66 4.16
CA ARG A 91 -8.11 19.77 4.65
C ARG A 91 -8.22 18.35 4.06
N ILE A 92 -9.43 17.86 3.83
CA ILE A 92 -9.66 16.59 3.12
C ILE A 92 -9.20 16.70 1.66
N ALA A 93 -9.53 17.81 0.99
CA ALA A 93 -9.07 18.04 -0.38
C ALA A 93 -7.52 18.09 -0.46
N ASP A 94 -6.87 18.72 0.52
CA ASP A 94 -5.40 18.75 0.59
C ASP A 94 -4.81 17.35 0.88
N ALA A 95 -5.45 16.56 1.72
CA ALA A 95 -5.07 15.18 1.98
C ALA A 95 -5.14 14.34 0.69
N LEU A 96 -6.23 14.42 -0.07
CA LEU A 96 -6.40 13.76 -1.37
C LEU A 96 -5.29 14.16 -2.36
N LYS A 97 -5.01 15.46 -2.50
CA LYS A 97 -3.92 15.97 -3.35
C LYS A 97 -2.55 15.44 -2.94
N SER A 98 -2.36 15.20 -1.64
CA SER A 98 -1.11 14.63 -1.11
C SER A 98 -1.00 13.10 -1.24
N GLY A 99 -1.97 12.46 -1.92
CA GLY A 99 -1.99 11.02 -2.17
C GLY A 99 -2.60 10.17 -1.05
N VAL A 100 -3.27 10.77 -0.07
CA VAL A 100 -4.03 10.02 0.93
C VAL A 100 -5.28 9.43 0.29
N GLN A 101 -5.54 8.16 0.53
CA GLN A 101 -6.80 7.52 0.17
C GLN A 101 -7.85 7.87 1.21
N VAL A 102 -8.98 8.44 0.78
CA VAL A 102 -10.09 8.83 1.67
C VAL A 102 -11.31 8.04 1.27
N ASN A 103 -11.80 7.16 2.15
CA ASN A 103 -12.86 6.21 1.84
C ASN A 103 -14.04 6.31 2.81
N ALA A 104 -15.23 6.48 2.25
CA ALA A 104 -16.49 6.49 3.00
C ALA A 104 -17.16 5.10 2.98
N CYS A 105 -17.73 4.69 4.11
CA CYS A 105 -18.46 3.44 4.25
C CYS A 105 -19.84 3.53 3.59
N GLN A 106 -20.10 2.73 2.55
CA GLN A 106 -21.39 2.66 1.86
C GLN A 106 -22.52 2.18 2.77
N ASN A 107 -22.27 1.20 3.65
CA ASN A 107 -23.28 0.76 4.61
C ASN A 107 -23.75 1.89 5.54
N THR A 108 -22.81 2.74 6.00
CA THR A 108 -23.15 3.92 6.80
C THR A 108 -23.95 4.92 5.98
N MET A 109 -23.52 5.21 4.76
CA MET A 109 -24.23 6.11 3.86
C MET A 109 -25.67 5.65 3.62
N ASN A 110 -25.86 4.37 3.31
CA ASN A 110 -27.18 3.78 3.10
C ASN A 110 -28.05 3.92 4.38
N GLY A 111 -27.51 3.63 5.54
CA GLY A 111 -28.22 3.76 6.81
C GLY A 111 -28.62 5.21 7.13
N MET A 112 -27.83 6.17 6.72
CA MET A 112 -28.08 7.60 6.92
C MET A 112 -28.77 8.27 5.71
N LYS A 113 -29.13 7.48 4.68
CA LYS A 113 -29.74 7.97 3.41
C LYS A 113 -28.88 9.04 2.71
N LEU A 114 -27.56 8.91 2.82
CA LEU A 114 -26.60 9.75 2.11
C LEU A 114 -26.32 9.17 0.73
N THR A 115 -26.09 10.05 -0.22
CA THR A 115 -25.72 9.74 -1.60
C THR A 115 -24.35 10.34 -1.92
N PRO A 116 -23.68 9.94 -2.99
CA PRO A 116 -22.42 10.58 -3.40
C PRO A 116 -22.54 12.10 -3.61
N ALA A 117 -23.73 12.63 -3.92
CA ALA A 117 -23.97 14.06 -4.07
C ALA A 117 -23.87 14.83 -2.73
N ASP A 118 -24.05 14.14 -1.61
CA ASP A 118 -23.90 14.72 -0.27
C ASP A 118 -22.44 14.76 0.20
N MET A 119 -21.56 14.08 -0.51
CA MET A 119 -20.17 13.86 -0.13
C MET A 119 -19.23 14.80 -0.89
N GLN A 120 -18.02 14.97 -0.34
CA GLN A 120 -16.97 15.71 -1.04
C GLN A 120 -16.58 15.01 -2.35
N PRO A 121 -16.19 15.75 -3.39
CA PRO A 121 -15.71 15.16 -4.63
C PRO A 121 -14.39 14.40 -4.40
N GLU A 122 -14.09 13.46 -5.27
CA GLU A 122 -12.84 12.70 -5.34
C GLU A 122 -12.59 11.73 -4.16
N ILE A 123 -13.47 11.63 -3.18
CA ILE A 123 -13.37 10.57 -2.17
C ILE A 123 -13.76 9.23 -2.77
N GLY A 124 -13.16 8.15 -2.22
CA GLY A 124 -13.52 6.78 -2.53
C GLY A 124 -14.63 6.24 -1.63
N TYR A 125 -15.07 5.04 -1.97
CA TYR A 125 -16.13 4.36 -1.23
C TYR A 125 -15.74 2.90 -1.00
N VAL A 126 -16.00 2.40 0.20
CA VAL A 126 -15.83 0.98 0.53
C VAL A 126 -17.17 0.40 0.98
N PRO A 127 -17.49 -0.85 0.66
CA PRO A 127 -18.78 -1.45 1.03
C PRO A 127 -19.03 -1.41 2.53
N SER A 128 -17.99 -1.66 3.34
CA SER A 128 -18.06 -1.65 4.81
C SER A 128 -16.74 -1.14 5.38
N GLY A 129 -16.79 -0.06 6.15
CA GLY A 129 -15.60 0.54 6.77
C GLY A 129 -14.90 -0.40 7.76
N VAL A 130 -15.66 -1.15 8.56
CA VAL A 130 -15.08 -2.09 9.52
C VAL A 130 -14.41 -3.28 8.82
N VAL A 131 -14.94 -3.73 7.69
CA VAL A 131 -14.31 -4.79 6.88
C VAL A 131 -13.03 -4.25 6.22
N GLU A 132 -13.04 -3.01 5.76
CA GLU A 132 -11.83 -2.35 5.23
C GLU A 132 -10.73 -2.29 6.28
N VAL A 133 -11.04 -1.86 7.50
CA VAL A 133 -10.10 -1.83 8.62
C VAL A 133 -9.50 -3.21 8.88
N MET A 134 -10.33 -4.26 8.91
CA MET A 134 -9.85 -5.63 9.11
C MET A 134 -8.90 -6.06 7.98
N LYS A 135 -9.32 -5.88 6.72
CA LYS A 135 -8.53 -6.28 5.54
C LYS A 135 -7.19 -5.57 5.46
N LYS A 136 -7.15 -4.28 5.73
CA LYS A 136 -5.91 -3.49 5.72
C LYS A 136 -4.94 -3.98 6.80
N GLN A 137 -5.43 -4.28 8.01
CA GLN A 137 -4.59 -4.86 9.05
C GLN A 137 -4.04 -6.24 8.66
N GLN A 138 -4.86 -7.10 8.03
CA GLN A 138 -4.39 -8.39 7.50
C GLN A 138 -3.31 -8.23 6.41
N GLN A 139 -3.33 -7.12 5.68
CA GLN A 139 -2.33 -6.75 4.70
C GLN A 139 -1.09 -6.09 5.31
N GLY A 140 -1.02 -5.97 6.64
CA GLY A 140 0.13 -5.41 7.35
C GLY A 140 0.12 -3.88 7.46
N TRP A 141 -1.04 -3.22 7.30
CA TRP A 141 -1.17 -1.79 7.57
C TRP A 141 -1.17 -1.53 9.08
N ALA A 142 -0.45 -0.49 9.49
CA ALA A 142 -0.52 -0.03 10.87
C ALA A 142 -1.87 0.67 11.11
N TYR A 143 -2.64 0.17 12.06
CA TYR A 143 -3.89 0.80 12.46
C TYR A 143 -3.64 1.92 13.46
N ILE A 144 -4.14 3.12 13.15
CA ILE A 144 -4.01 4.30 14.00
C ILE A 144 -5.40 4.87 14.29
N ARG A 145 -5.72 4.97 15.56
CA ARG A 145 -6.89 5.65 16.08
C ARG A 145 -6.47 6.93 16.79
N SER A 146 -7.16 8.01 16.53
CA SER A 146 -6.96 9.32 17.18
C SER A 146 -8.21 9.76 17.90
#